data_cfd989a47473633a219354ed8b1b65df
#
_entry.id   cfd989a47473633a219354ed8b1b65df
#
_cell.length_a   1.000
_cell.length_b   1.000
_cell.length_c   1.000
_cell.angle_alpha   90.00
_cell.angle_beta   90.00
_cell.angle_gamma   90.00
#
_symmetry.space_group_name_H-M   'P 1'
#
loop_
_entity.id
_entity.type
_entity.pdbx_description
1 polymer ?
#
loop_
_entity_poly.entity_id
_entity_poly.type
_entity_poly.pdbx_seq_one_letter_code
_entity_poly.pdbx_strand_id
1 'polypeptide(L)'
;MSNIYVRSTDGSDSDNGSTWALAKATTAGAAAIDAAGDTIWVSQVHNESSASSITLALAGTRASPTRLLCGNDAAEPPTALATGGTITTTGTTNLTISGFVYCYGMVFNPGVTVSNVTTILTLANASGDWQTFEQCDFLVNSG
;
A
#
# COMPACT_ATOMS: atom_id res chain seq x y z
N MET A 1 -3.43 -17.41 5.55
CA MET A 1 -3.29 -16.08 6.16
C MET A 1 -1.83 -15.92 6.49
N SER A 2 -1.11 -15.15 5.71
CA SER A 2 0.34 -14.94 5.82
C SER A 2 0.64 -13.48 6.18
N ASN A 3 1.82 -13.22 6.70
CA ASN A 3 2.34 -11.87 6.83
C ASN A 3 3.30 -11.60 5.66
N ILE A 4 3.13 -10.44 5.02
CA ILE A 4 4.01 -9.94 3.97
C ILE A 4 4.55 -8.60 4.45
N TYR A 5 5.86 -8.41 4.39
CA TYR A 5 6.52 -7.22 4.90
C TYR A 5 6.99 -6.33 3.75
N VAL A 6 6.82 -5.02 3.92
CA VAL A 6 7.16 -3.98 2.92
C VAL A 6 7.98 -2.89 3.58
N ARG A 7 9.17 -2.63 3.04
CA ARG A 7 10.05 -1.56 3.51
C ARG A 7 10.92 -1.06 2.37
N SER A 8 10.84 0.22 2.04
CA SER A 8 11.54 0.81 0.89
C SER A 8 13.03 1.07 1.13
N THR A 9 13.48 1.10 2.39
CA THR A 9 14.85 1.47 2.74
C THR A 9 15.87 0.39 2.38
N ASP A 10 15.51 -0.88 2.50
CA ASP A 10 16.38 -2.05 2.32
C ASP A 10 15.67 -3.28 1.76
N GLY A 11 14.39 -3.17 1.44
CA GLY A 11 13.60 -4.23 0.80
C GLY A 11 13.96 -4.43 -0.67
N SER A 12 13.57 -5.58 -1.20
CA SER A 12 13.72 -5.92 -2.61
C SER A 12 12.49 -6.66 -3.12
N ASP A 13 11.94 -6.27 -4.27
CA ASP A 13 10.79 -6.96 -4.85
C ASP A 13 11.14 -8.37 -5.38
N SER A 14 12.42 -8.74 -5.43
CA SER A 14 12.87 -10.11 -5.67
C SER A 14 12.77 -11.00 -4.42
N ASP A 15 12.68 -10.42 -3.23
CA ASP A 15 12.54 -11.16 -1.98
C ASP A 15 11.10 -11.68 -1.80
N ASN A 16 10.91 -12.61 -0.87
CA ASN A 16 9.62 -13.27 -0.69
C ASN A 16 8.67 -12.54 0.29
N GLY A 17 9.12 -11.47 0.93
CA GLY A 17 8.30 -10.68 1.85
C GLY A 17 8.03 -11.35 3.21
N SER A 18 8.68 -12.46 3.56
CA SER A 18 8.31 -13.25 4.75
C SER A 18 8.79 -12.67 6.09
N THR A 19 9.75 -11.76 6.06
CA THR A 19 10.35 -11.09 7.22
C THR A 19 10.75 -9.66 6.86
N TRP A 20 11.08 -8.82 7.85
CA TRP A 20 11.66 -7.50 7.57
C TRP A 20 12.98 -7.58 6.79
N ALA A 21 13.80 -8.60 7.06
CA ALA A 21 15.07 -8.81 6.35
C ALA A 21 14.88 -9.23 4.88
N LEU A 22 13.74 -9.77 4.53
CA LEU A 22 13.33 -10.21 3.19
C LEU A 22 12.10 -9.41 2.69
N ALA A 23 11.95 -8.17 3.14
CA ALA A 23 10.81 -7.34 2.81
C ALA A 23 10.77 -7.00 1.31
N LYS A 24 9.56 -6.82 0.80
CA LYS A 24 9.35 -6.20 -0.51
C LYS A 24 9.78 -4.72 -0.46
N ALA A 25 10.34 -4.22 -1.54
CA ALA A 25 10.68 -2.81 -1.68
C ALA A 25 9.44 -1.93 -1.90
N THR A 26 8.42 -2.47 -2.55
CA THR A 26 7.21 -1.75 -2.96
C THR A 26 5.93 -2.41 -2.48
N THR A 27 4.91 -1.62 -2.28
CA THR A 27 3.56 -2.12 -1.97
C THR A 27 2.95 -2.88 -3.14
N ALA A 28 3.29 -2.50 -4.38
CA ALA A 28 2.90 -3.24 -5.58
C ALA A 28 3.57 -4.63 -5.64
N GLY A 29 4.85 -4.74 -5.23
CA GLY A 29 5.56 -6.00 -5.10
C GLY A 29 4.91 -6.92 -4.06
N ALA A 30 4.41 -6.38 -2.96
CA ALA A 30 3.65 -7.14 -1.97
C ALA A 30 2.28 -7.57 -2.50
N ALA A 31 1.55 -6.68 -3.18
CA ALA A 31 0.25 -6.99 -3.79
C ALA A 31 0.36 -8.11 -4.86
N ALA A 32 1.51 -8.24 -5.52
CA ALA A 32 1.73 -9.28 -6.53
C ALA A 32 1.81 -10.71 -5.94
N ILE A 33 2.07 -10.85 -4.65
CA ILE A 33 2.14 -12.14 -3.94
C ILE A 33 1.06 -12.32 -2.88
N ASP A 34 0.19 -11.31 -2.71
CA ASP A 34 -0.90 -11.30 -1.76
C ASP A 34 -1.92 -12.41 -2.06
N ALA A 35 -2.50 -12.96 -1.02
CA ALA A 35 -3.61 -13.90 -1.08
C ALA A 35 -4.73 -13.47 -0.13
N ALA A 36 -5.95 -13.95 -0.38
CA ALA A 36 -7.11 -13.58 0.40
C ALA A 36 -6.90 -13.83 1.91
N GLY A 37 -7.06 -12.78 2.69
CA GLY A 37 -6.92 -12.79 4.15
C GLY A 37 -5.49 -12.55 4.65
N ASP A 38 -4.52 -12.31 3.77
CA ASP A 38 -3.16 -11.99 4.17
C ASP A 38 -3.07 -10.59 4.83
N THR A 39 -2.00 -10.38 5.57
CA THR A 39 -1.67 -9.10 6.17
C THR A 39 -0.38 -8.59 5.55
N ILE A 40 -0.47 -7.45 4.88
CA ILE A 40 0.67 -6.71 4.37
C ILE A 40 1.07 -5.68 5.42
N TRP A 41 2.21 -5.88 6.05
CA TRP A 41 2.81 -4.97 7.02
C TRP A 41 3.72 -3.98 6.30
N VAL A 42 3.35 -2.72 6.32
CA VAL A 42 4.16 -1.63 5.77
C VAL A 42 4.90 -0.95 6.91
N SER A 43 6.21 -0.84 6.79
CA SER A 43 7.04 -0.14 7.78
C SER A 43 6.60 1.31 7.95
N GLN A 44 6.61 1.81 9.19
CA GLN A 44 6.32 3.22 9.49
C GLN A 44 7.30 4.20 8.81
N VAL A 45 8.49 3.72 8.42
CA VAL A 45 9.49 4.52 7.70
C VAL A 45 9.48 4.27 6.19
N HIS A 46 8.52 3.48 5.71
CA HIS A 46 8.35 3.22 4.28
C HIS A 46 8.01 4.53 3.54
N ASN A 47 8.75 4.78 2.48
CA ASN A 47 8.54 5.92 1.60
C ASN A 47 8.75 5.49 0.15
N GLU A 48 7.69 4.97 -0.45
CA GLU A 48 7.67 4.55 -1.85
C GLU A 48 7.38 5.75 -2.75
N SER A 49 8.20 5.91 -3.79
CA SER A 49 7.98 6.95 -4.81
C SER A 49 8.20 6.37 -6.21
N SER A 50 7.25 6.59 -7.10
CA SER A 50 7.27 6.07 -8.47
C SER A 50 6.92 7.16 -9.49
N ALA A 51 7.69 7.23 -10.57
CA ALA A 51 7.37 8.04 -11.74
C ALA A 51 6.39 7.34 -12.72
N SER A 52 5.93 6.15 -12.36
CA SER A 52 4.88 5.41 -13.07
C SER A 52 3.65 5.25 -12.17
N SER A 53 2.51 5.00 -12.77
CA SER A 53 1.29 4.70 -12.01
C SER A 53 1.49 3.45 -11.16
N ILE A 54 1.00 3.50 -9.92
CA ILE A 54 0.99 2.37 -8.99
C ILE A 54 -0.41 1.77 -8.94
N THR A 55 -0.50 0.45 -9.04
CA THR A 55 -1.75 -0.29 -8.84
C THR A 55 -1.56 -1.33 -7.75
N LEU A 56 -2.31 -1.18 -6.66
CA LEU A 56 -2.42 -2.18 -5.59
C LEU A 56 -3.64 -3.05 -5.88
N ALA A 57 -3.43 -4.12 -6.62
CA ALA A 57 -4.48 -5.12 -6.90
C ALA A 57 -4.47 -6.17 -5.78
N LEU A 58 -5.21 -5.90 -4.70
CA LEU A 58 -5.22 -6.74 -3.51
C LEU A 58 -6.15 -7.94 -3.70
N ALA A 59 -5.67 -9.12 -3.31
CA ALA A 59 -6.37 -10.40 -3.52
C ALA A 59 -7.48 -10.69 -2.49
N GLY A 60 -7.73 -9.77 -1.56
CA GLY A 60 -8.77 -9.91 -0.55
C GLY A 60 -10.14 -10.24 -1.12
N THR A 61 -10.90 -11.02 -0.39
CA THR A 61 -12.31 -11.34 -0.68
C THR A 61 -13.21 -10.79 0.42
N ARG A 62 -14.52 -10.77 0.17
CA ARG A 62 -15.49 -10.31 1.18
C ARG A 62 -15.39 -11.09 2.51
N ALA A 63 -15.14 -12.39 2.43
CA ALA A 63 -15.00 -13.24 3.62
C ALA A 63 -13.61 -13.17 4.26
N SER A 64 -12.59 -12.78 3.49
CA SER A 64 -11.20 -12.76 3.89
C SER A 64 -10.50 -11.55 3.25
N PRO A 65 -10.76 -10.33 3.73
CA PRO A 65 -10.14 -9.12 3.17
C PRO A 65 -8.63 -9.11 3.42
N THR A 66 -7.87 -8.55 2.49
CA THR A 66 -6.47 -8.21 2.75
C THR A 66 -6.39 -7.09 3.78
N ARG A 67 -5.44 -7.17 4.70
CA ARG A 67 -5.11 -6.09 5.63
C ARG A 67 -3.82 -5.42 5.19
N LEU A 68 -3.90 -4.13 4.90
CA LEU A 68 -2.75 -3.28 4.60
C LEU A 68 -2.49 -2.39 5.82
N LEU A 69 -1.52 -2.76 6.65
CA LEU A 69 -1.32 -2.16 7.96
C LEU A 69 0.05 -1.50 8.06
N CYS A 70 0.09 -0.22 8.42
CA CYS A 70 1.33 0.41 8.84
C CYS A 70 1.68 -0.07 10.25
N GLY A 71 2.91 -0.53 10.45
CA GLY A 71 3.39 -1.07 11.71
C GLY A 71 4.79 -0.58 12.08
N ASN A 72 5.12 -0.71 13.37
CA ASN A 72 6.49 -0.48 13.82
C ASN A 72 7.40 -1.64 13.37
N ASP A 73 8.69 -1.35 13.19
CA ASP A 73 9.69 -2.33 12.74
C ASP A 73 10.33 -3.11 13.90
N ALA A 74 9.78 -3.01 15.11
CA ALA A 74 10.43 -3.52 16.32
C ALA A 74 10.37 -5.05 16.45
N ALA A 75 9.43 -5.70 15.76
CA ALA A 75 9.26 -7.16 15.81
C ALA A 75 8.58 -7.70 14.54
N GLU A 76 8.52 -9.02 14.43
CA GLU A 76 7.86 -9.79 13.36
C GLU A 76 6.83 -10.78 13.98
N PRO A 77 5.53 -10.56 13.84
CA PRO A 77 4.91 -9.36 13.27
C PRO A 77 5.08 -8.12 14.18
N PRO A 78 4.83 -6.90 13.64
CA PRO A 78 4.84 -5.67 14.44
C PRO A 78 4.03 -5.79 15.73
N THR A 79 4.56 -5.24 16.81
CA THR A 79 3.89 -5.25 18.12
C THR A 79 2.87 -4.13 18.28
N ALA A 80 2.94 -3.11 17.40
CA ALA A 80 2.02 -1.99 17.41
C ALA A 80 1.74 -1.49 15.99
N LEU A 81 0.50 -1.05 15.78
CA LEU A 81 0.15 -0.25 14.62
C LEU A 81 0.85 1.11 14.70
N ALA A 82 1.19 1.65 13.55
CA ALA A 82 1.85 2.94 13.39
C ALA A 82 1.16 3.73 12.26
N THR A 83 1.63 4.95 12.01
CA THR A 83 1.21 5.79 10.90
C THR A 83 2.43 6.29 10.14
N GLY A 84 2.27 6.68 8.87
CA GLY A 84 3.30 7.34 8.09
C GLY A 84 3.93 6.53 6.97
N GLY A 85 3.58 5.24 6.82
CA GLY A 85 3.97 4.49 5.61
C GLY A 85 3.39 5.16 4.37
N THR A 86 4.26 5.68 3.48
CA THR A 86 3.86 6.56 2.38
C THR A 86 4.02 5.87 1.03
N ILE A 87 2.99 6.03 0.18
CA ILE A 87 3.00 5.63 -1.23
C ILE A 87 2.78 6.89 -2.06
N THR A 88 3.76 7.24 -2.88
CA THR A 88 3.76 8.44 -3.73
C THR A 88 3.87 8.05 -5.20
N THR A 89 3.05 8.67 -6.04
CA THR A 89 3.35 8.74 -7.48
C THR A 89 3.76 10.17 -7.83
N THR A 90 4.64 10.34 -8.81
CA THR A 90 5.16 11.65 -9.23
C THR A 90 4.66 12.04 -10.61
N GLY A 91 4.77 13.32 -10.94
CA GLY A 91 4.27 13.84 -12.23
C GLY A 91 2.77 13.61 -12.38
N THR A 92 2.32 13.19 -13.54
CA THR A 92 0.90 13.00 -13.90
C THR A 92 0.45 11.55 -13.81
N THR A 93 0.98 10.78 -12.85
CA THR A 93 0.70 9.36 -12.72
C THR A 93 -0.30 9.06 -11.61
N ASN A 94 -1.05 7.99 -11.76
CA ASN A 94 -2.18 7.63 -10.90
C ASN A 94 -1.78 6.62 -9.81
N LEU A 95 -2.55 6.60 -8.73
CA LEU A 95 -2.51 5.58 -7.71
C LEU A 95 -3.88 4.88 -7.67
N THR A 96 -3.89 3.57 -7.83
CA THR A 96 -5.12 2.76 -7.81
C THR A 96 -5.06 1.72 -6.71
N ILE A 97 -6.13 1.58 -5.94
CA ILE A 97 -6.31 0.52 -4.94
C ILE A 97 -7.56 -0.24 -5.32
N SER A 98 -7.49 -1.57 -5.38
CA SER A 98 -8.61 -2.44 -5.73
C SER A 98 -8.66 -3.68 -4.83
N GLY A 99 -9.82 -4.34 -4.77
CA GLY A 99 -10.09 -5.51 -3.95
C GLY A 99 -10.70 -5.16 -2.58
N PHE A 100 -11.03 -6.19 -1.81
CA PHE A 100 -11.52 -6.02 -0.43
C PHE A 100 -10.33 -5.78 0.49
N VAL A 101 -10.27 -4.60 1.09
CA VAL A 101 -9.14 -4.20 1.95
C VAL A 101 -9.59 -3.46 3.20
N TYR A 102 -8.94 -3.78 4.31
CA TYR A 102 -8.85 -2.92 5.48
C TYR A 102 -7.45 -2.31 5.55
N CYS A 103 -7.38 -0.99 5.53
CA CYS A 103 -6.14 -0.22 5.50
C CYS A 103 -6.01 0.63 6.76
N TYR A 104 -4.83 0.64 7.38
CA TYR A 104 -4.54 1.45 8.56
C TYR A 104 -3.20 2.18 8.45
N GLY A 105 -3.20 3.47 8.77
CA GLY A 105 -2.00 4.28 9.02
C GLY A 105 -1.18 4.66 7.79
N MET A 106 -1.72 4.48 6.60
CA MET A 106 -1.05 4.78 5.33
C MET A 106 -1.25 6.21 4.87
N VAL A 107 -0.26 6.74 4.18
CA VAL A 107 -0.33 8.02 3.46
C VAL A 107 -0.33 7.74 1.96
N PHE A 108 -1.40 8.13 1.28
CA PHE A 108 -1.56 8.00 -0.16
C PHE A 108 -1.38 9.37 -0.83
N ASN A 109 -0.31 9.51 -1.60
CA ASN A 109 0.08 10.77 -2.23
C ASN A 109 0.18 10.58 -3.76
N PRO A 110 -0.95 10.62 -4.49
CA PRO A 110 -0.92 10.56 -5.94
C PRO A 110 -0.22 11.80 -6.51
N GLY A 111 0.29 11.69 -7.72
CA GLY A 111 1.05 12.74 -8.39
C GLY A 111 0.31 14.08 -8.51
N VAL A 112 0.99 15.07 -9.03
CA VAL A 112 0.45 16.43 -9.15
C VAL A 112 -0.43 16.59 -10.39
N THR A 113 -1.54 17.30 -10.24
CA THR A 113 -2.33 17.79 -11.36
C THR A 113 -1.62 19.00 -11.97
N VAL A 114 -1.26 18.91 -13.25
CA VAL A 114 -0.80 20.05 -14.04
C VAL A 114 -1.90 20.48 -15.01
N SER A 115 -1.80 21.67 -15.59
CA SER A 115 -2.81 22.19 -16.52
C SER A 115 -3.24 21.13 -17.55
N ASN A 116 -4.53 20.79 -17.55
CA ASN A 116 -5.19 19.82 -18.43
C ASN A 116 -4.82 18.33 -18.22
N VAL A 117 -4.10 17.98 -17.16
CA VAL A 117 -3.84 16.58 -16.80
C VAL A 117 -4.23 16.36 -15.34
N THR A 118 -5.14 15.43 -15.12
CA THR A 118 -5.62 15.08 -13.78
C THR A 118 -4.92 13.81 -13.32
N THR A 119 -4.24 13.88 -12.18
CA THR A 119 -3.80 12.70 -11.44
C THR A 119 -4.89 12.23 -10.51
N ILE A 120 -5.08 10.93 -10.43
CA ILE A 120 -6.23 10.35 -9.76
C ILE A 120 -5.76 9.34 -8.72
N LEU A 121 -6.28 9.48 -7.51
CA LEU A 121 -6.38 8.35 -6.59
C LEU A 121 -7.69 7.63 -6.93
N THR A 122 -7.59 6.40 -7.39
CA THR A 122 -8.74 5.56 -7.71
C THR A 122 -8.91 4.48 -6.66
N LEU A 123 -10.04 4.49 -6.00
CA LEU A 123 -10.51 3.37 -5.20
C LEU A 123 -11.38 2.51 -6.12
N ALA A 124 -10.72 1.57 -6.82
CA ALA A 124 -11.39 0.75 -7.82
C ALA A 124 -12.22 -0.33 -7.15
N ASN A 125 -13.50 -0.37 -7.50
CA ASN A 125 -14.47 -1.29 -6.93
C ASN A 125 -15.02 -2.19 -8.04
N ALA A 126 -14.69 -3.49 -8.02
CA ALA A 126 -15.49 -4.47 -8.72
C ALA A 126 -16.82 -4.64 -7.95
N SER A 127 -17.88 -5.03 -8.61
CA SER A 127 -19.23 -5.09 -8.01
C SER A 127 -19.24 -5.80 -6.65
N GLY A 128 -19.46 -5.05 -5.59
CA GLY A 128 -19.57 -5.56 -4.22
C GLY A 128 -18.31 -5.47 -3.36
N ASP A 129 -17.18 -5.00 -3.88
CA ASP A 129 -15.97 -4.75 -3.08
C ASP A 129 -16.21 -3.63 -2.05
N TRP A 130 -15.58 -3.73 -0.91
CA TRP A 130 -15.49 -2.63 0.05
C TRP A 130 -14.04 -2.39 0.46
N GLN A 131 -13.76 -1.16 0.76
CA GLN A 131 -12.46 -0.70 1.21
C GLN A 131 -12.66 0.18 2.44
N THR A 132 -11.99 -0.16 3.53
CA THR A 132 -12.04 0.60 4.78
C THR A 132 -10.67 1.20 5.04
N PHE A 133 -10.64 2.49 5.34
CA PHE A 133 -9.42 3.24 5.66
C PHE A 133 -9.56 3.85 7.04
N GLU A 134 -8.59 3.57 7.91
CA GLU A 134 -8.54 4.08 9.27
C GLU A 134 -7.18 4.74 9.51
N GLN A 135 -7.17 5.95 10.08
CA GLN A 135 -5.95 6.74 10.31
C GLN A 135 -5.09 6.91 9.04
N CYS A 136 -5.72 6.95 7.87
CA CYS A 136 -5.05 7.13 6.58
C CYS A 136 -5.18 8.56 6.10
N ASP A 137 -4.10 9.08 5.52
CA ASP A 137 -4.07 10.39 4.87
C ASP A 137 -4.17 10.24 3.35
N PHE A 138 -5.04 11.02 2.74
CA PHE A 138 -5.16 11.13 1.29
C PHE A 138 -4.73 12.54 0.89
N LEU A 139 -3.51 12.65 0.37
CA LEU A 139 -2.96 13.94 -0.03
C LEU A 139 -3.31 14.23 -1.48
N VAL A 140 -3.88 15.40 -1.73
CA VAL A 140 -4.12 15.90 -3.09
C VAL A 140 -3.17 17.07 -3.33
N ASN A 141 -2.23 16.87 -4.23
CA ASN A 141 -1.30 17.90 -4.60
C ASN A 141 -1.90 18.77 -5.70
N SER A 142 -2.12 20.04 -5.42
CA SER A 142 -2.38 21.06 -6.44
C SER A 142 -1.03 21.59 -6.93
N GLY A 143 -0.75 21.46 -8.21
CA GLY A 143 0.40 22.12 -8.86
C GLY A 143 0.19 23.64 -8.97
#